data_1057ba84dbeeda5336b26b9019a1ab04
#
_entry.id   1057ba84dbeeda5336b26b9019a1ab04
#
_cell.length_a   1.000
_cell.length_b   1.000
_cell.length_c   1.000
_cell.angle_alpha   90.00
_cell.angle_beta   90.00
_cell.angle_gamma   90.00
#
_symmetry.space_group_name_H-M   'P 1'
#
loop_
_entity.id
_entity.type
_entity.pdbx_description
1 polymer ?
#
loop_
_entity_poly.entity_id
_entity_poly.type
_entity_poly.pdbx_seq_one_letter_code
_entity_poly.pdbx_strand_id
1 'polypeptide(L)'
;MKPINEAAVTFLSRSANEGFARTAAACFAAQLDPTLDEVNDIKTAVSEAVTNCIVHAYPDRLGKVSMRLRLFEDNTLEIQVKDWGVGLSLIHI
;
A
#
# COMPACT_ATOMS: atom_id res chain seq x y z
N MET A 1 3.45 -19.34 6.26
CA MET A 1 4.55 -19.09 5.31
C MET A 1 5.26 -17.81 5.70
N LYS A 2 6.58 -17.82 5.68
CA LYS A 2 7.35 -16.61 6.01
C LYS A 2 7.59 -15.77 4.76
N PRO A 3 7.56 -14.45 4.86
CA PRO A 3 7.94 -13.62 3.73
C PRO A 3 9.43 -13.76 3.41
N ILE A 4 9.76 -13.72 2.13
CA ILE A 4 11.15 -13.71 1.67
C ILE A 4 11.68 -12.28 1.52
N ASN A 5 10.81 -11.30 1.49
CA ASN A 5 11.16 -9.89 1.53
C ASN A 5 10.01 -9.09 2.14
N GLU A 6 10.36 -8.00 2.80
CA GLU A 6 9.38 -7.19 3.49
C GLU A 6 9.86 -5.73 3.55
N ALA A 7 8.95 -4.80 3.38
CA ALA A 7 9.21 -3.39 3.52
C ALA A 7 8.01 -2.71 4.16
N ALA A 8 8.23 -1.58 4.79
CA ALA A 8 7.16 -0.78 5.34
C ALA A 8 7.50 0.70 5.24
N VAL A 9 6.48 1.51 5.02
CA VAL A 9 6.60 2.97 5.05
C VAL A 9 5.47 3.54 5.88
N THR A 10 5.77 4.60 6.61
CA THR A 10 4.77 5.35 7.38
C THR A 10 4.83 6.80 6.92
N PHE A 11 3.67 7.38 6.68
CA PHE A 11 3.57 8.75 6.18
C PHE A 11 2.33 9.43 6.75
N LEU A 12 2.28 10.74 6.60
CA LEU A 12 1.11 11.51 7.03
C LEU A 12 0.03 11.47 5.94
N SER A 13 -1.22 11.65 6.37
CA SER A 13 -2.40 11.56 5.50
C SER A 13 -2.57 12.78 4.59
N ARG A 14 -1.49 13.26 4.00
CA ARG A 14 -1.52 14.32 2.99
C ARG A 14 -1.82 13.73 1.63
N SER A 15 -2.62 14.43 0.83
CA SER A 15 -2.98 13.99 -0.52
C SER A 15 -1.75 13.70 -1.39
N ALA A 16 -0.67 14.47 -1.21
CA ALA A 16 0.57 14.26 -1.95
C ALA A 16 1.18 12.88 -1.70
N ASN A 17 0.94 12.28 -0.53
CA ASN A 17 1.52 10.99 -0.17
C ASN A 17 0.80 9.81 -0.79
N GLU A 18 -0.36 10.02 -1.39
CA GLU A 18 -1.03 8.97 -2.17
C GLU A 18 -0.14 8.54 -3.35
N GLY A 19 0.41 9.52 -4.08
CA GLY A 19 1.33 9.23 -5.18
C GLY A 19 2.62 8.56 -4.72
N PHE A 20 3.15 8.97 -3.57
CA PHE A 20 4.32 8.34 -2.97
C PHE A 20 4.05 6.87 -2.64
N ALA A 21 2.93 6.57 -1.99
CA ALA A 21 2.57 5.21 -1.61
C ALA A 21 2.38 4.31 -2.83
N ARG A 22 1.67 4.80 -3.84
CA ARG A 22 1.44 4.09 -5.09
C ARG A 22 2.75 3.75 -5.80
N THR A 23 3.66 4.70 -5.88
CA THR A 23 4.96 4.51 -6.53
C THR A 23 5.83 3.54 -5.73
N ALA A 24 5.85 3.65 -4.40
CA ALA A 24 6.59 2.74 -3.55
C ALA A 24 6.10 1.30 -3.71
N ALA A 25 4.79 1.09 -3.77
CA ALA A 25 4.20 -0.23 -3.96
C ALA A 25 4.59 -0.82 -5.31
N ALA A 26 4.53 -0.04 -6.38
CA ALA A 26 4.93 -0.49 -7.71
C ALA A 26 6.42 -0.85 -7.75
N CYS A 27 7.25 -0.05 -7.09
CA CYS A 27 8.68 -0.29 -7.01
C CYS A 27 9.00 -1.62 -6.29
N PHE A 28 8.34 -1.87 -5.16
CA PHE A 28 8.51 -3.12 -4.43
C PHE A 28 8.04 -4.31 -5.26
N ALA A 29 6.89 -4.18 -5.92
CA ALA A 29 6.30 -5.23 -6.75
C ALA A 29 7.16 -5.59 -7.96
N ALA A 30 8.05 -4.70 -8.39
CA ALA A 30 8.93 -4.94 -9.53
C ALA A 30 9.79 -6.20 -9.37
N GLN A 31 10.03 -6.65 -8.14
CA GLN A 31 10.76 -7.89 -7.85
C GLN A 31 10.08 -9.12 -8.47
N LEU A 32 8.78 -9.06 -8.70
CA LEU A 32 7.99 -10.15 -9.27
C LEU A 32 7.93 -10.12 -10.80
N ASP A 33 8.58 -9.14 -11.41
CA ASP A 33 8.51 -8.93 -12.85
C ASP A 33 7.06 -8.90 -13.37
N PRO A 34 6.20 -8.04 -12.79
CA PRO A 34 4.78 -8.03 -13.14
C PRO A 34 4.53 -7.47 -14.54
N THR A 35 3.39 -7.85 -15.11
CA THR A 35 2.91 -7.22 -16.35
C THR A 35 2.50 -5.77 -16.08
N LEU A 36 2.38 -4.98 -17.14
CA LEU A 36 1.93 -3.61 -17.01
C LEU A 36 0.53 -3.52 -16.40
N ASP A 37 -0.36 -4.43 -16.78
CA ASP A 37 -1.71 -4.48 -16.21
C ASP A 37 -1.68 -4.77 -14.70
N GLU A 38 -0.81 -5.69 -14.27
CA GLU A 38 -0.64 -6.00 -12.86
C GLU A 38 -0.10 -4.80 -12.09
N VAL A 39 0.86 -4.07 -12.64
CA VAL A 39 1.39 -2.86 -12.03
C VAL A 39 0.28 -1.82 -11.86
N ASN A 40 -0.53 -1.63 -12.88
CA ASN A 40 -1.64 -0.67 -12.84
C ASN A 40 -2.69 -1.05 -11.80
N ASP A 41 -2.99 -2.34 -11.68
CA ASP A 41 -3.93 -2.84 -10.67
C ASP A 41 -3.40 -2.58 -9.26
N ILE A 42 -2.11 -2.81 -9.02
CA ILE A 42 -1.47 -2.52 -7.73
C ILE A 42 -1.58 -1.03 -7.41
N LYS A 43 -1.23 -0.18 -8.36
CA LYS A 43 -1.29 1.28 -8.17
C LYS A 43 -2.71 1.74 -7.85
N THR A 44 -3.70 1.23 -8.58
CA THR A 44 -5.10 1.59 -8.36
C THR A 44 -5.58 1.17 -6.98
N ALA A 45 -5.29 -0.07 -6.58
CA ALA A 45 -5.71 -0.60 -5.29
C ALA A 45 -5.07 0.18 -4.13
N VAL A 46 -3.78 0.50 -4.23
CA VAL A 46 -3.08 1.29 -3.21
C VAL A 46 -3.64 2.70 -3.14
N SER A 47 -3.88 3.32 -4.29
CA SER A 47 -4.45 4.67 -4.34
C SER A 47 -5.81 4.74 -3.66
N GLU A 48 -6.67 3.76 -3.90
CA GLU A 48 -7.99 3.69 -3.26
C GLU A 48 -7.86 3.50 -1.76
N ALA A 49 -7.00 2.60 -1.30
CA ALA A 49 -6.80 2.33 0.12
C ALA A 49 -6.27 3.57 0.85
N VAL A 50 -5.29 4.25 0.29
CA VAL A 50 -4.72 5.46 0.89
C VAL A 50 -5.72 6.60 0.88
N THR A 51 -6.44 6.78 -0.22
CA THR A 51 -7.48 7.81 -0.32
C THR A 51 -8.56 7.59 0.74
N ASN A 52 -8.97 6.34 0.96
CA ASN A 52 -9.94 6.01 2.01
C ASN A 52 -9.41 6.39 3.39
N CYS A 53 -8.14 6.17 3.68
CA CYS A 53 -7.55 6.62 4.94
C CYS A 53 -7.62 8.13 5.09
N ILE A 54 -7.28 8.87 4.04
CA ILE A 54 -7.28 10.33 4.06
C ILE A 54 -8.70 10.88 4.28
N VAL A 55 -9.66 10.36 3.52
CA VAL A 55 -11.03 10.91 3.50
C VAL A 55 -11.83 10.46 4.72
N HIS A 56 -11.71 9.20 5.12
CA HIS A 56 -12.60 8.61 6.13
C HIS A 56 -11.98 8.54 7.52
N ALA A 57 -10.69 8.24 7.63
CA ALA A 57 -10.03 8.16 8.93
C ALA A 57 -9.59 9.55 9.43
N TYR A 58 -9.17 10.41 8.53
CA TYR A 58 -8.60 11.71 8.89
C TYR A 58 -9.22 12.86 8.07
N PRO A 59 -10.56 13.07 8.15
CA PRO A 59 -11.20 14.09 7.33
C PRO A 59 -10.81 15.52 7.68
N ASP A 60 -10.50 15.78 8.95
CA ASP A 60 -10.26 17.15 9.45
C ASP A 60 -8.88 17.35 10.06
N ARG A 61 -8.00 16.35 9.94
CA ARG A 61 -6.68 16.42 10.54
C ARG A 61 -5.71 15.52 9.81
N LEU A 62 -4.42 15.72 10.07
CA LEU A 62 -3.41 14.78 9.60
C LEU A 62 -3.21 13.66 10.60
N GLY A 63 -3.11 12.46 10.10
CA GLY A 63 -2.80 11.27 10.90
C GLY A 63 -1.79 10.41 10.19
N LYS A 64 -1.37 9.35 10.85
CA LYS A 64 -0.39 8.42 10.29
C LYS A 64 -1.07 7.33 9.47
N VAL A 65 -0.47 7.02 8.33
CA VAL A 65 -0.84 5.88 7.49
C VAL A 65 0.40 5.01 7.35
N SER A 66 0.24 3.72 7.51
CA SER A 66 1.32 2.75 7.34
C SER A 66 0.98 1.82 6.17
N MET A 67 1.97 1.58 5.32
CA MET A 67 1.85 0.58 4.26
C MET A 67 2.96 -0.44 4.46
N ARG A 68 2.58 -1.71 4.61
CA ARG A 68 3.51 -2.82 4.71
C ARG A 68 3.35 -3.74 3.51
N LEU A 69 4.47 -4.13 2.93
CA LEU A 69 4.51 -4.97 1.74
C LEU A 69 5.31 -6.23 2.07
N ARG A 70 4.77 -7.39 1.73
CA ARG A 70 5.44 -8.67 1.96
C ARG A 70 5.38 -9.52 0.71
N LEU A 71 6.53 -10.08 0.35
CA LEU A 71 6.69 -10.98 -0.77
C LEU A 71 6.93 -12.39 -0.25
N PHE A 72 6.18 -13.37 -0.75
CA PHE A 72 6.26 -14.76 -0.32
C PHE A 72 6.88 -15.64 -1.41
N GLU A 73 7.34 -16.83 -1.01
CA GLU A 73 8.01 -17.79 -1.91
C GLU A 73 7.17 -18.22 -3.10
N ASP A 74 5.86 -18.23 -2.96
CA ASP A 74 4.95 -18.61 -4.04
C ASP A 74 4.62 -17.44 -4.99
N ASN A 75 5.42 -16.38 -4.93
CA ASN A 75 5.22 -15.16 -5.71
C ASN A 75 3.94 -14.38 -5.36
N THR A 76 3.42 -14.60 -4.16
CA THR A 76 2.32 -13.79 -3.64
C THR A 76 2.87 -12.50 -3.06
N LEU A 77 2.25 -11.39 -3.42
CA LEU A 77 2.50 -10.09 -2.83
C LEU A 77 1.31 -9.70 -1.95
N GLU A 78 1.61 -9.36 -0.71
CA GLU A 78 0.60 -8.84 0.22
C GLU A 78 0.91 -7.39 0.54
N ILE A 79 -0.06 -6.52 0.41
CA ILE A 79 0.06 -5.12 0.77
C ILE A 79 -0.99 -4.82 1.84
N GLN A 80 -0.53 -4.28 2.96
CA GLN A 80 -1.39 -3.89 4.06
C GLN A 80 -1.33 -2.37 4.23
N VAL A 81 -2.47 -1.71 4.12
CA VAL A 81 -2.58 -0.27 4.37
C VAL A 81 -3.40 -0.08 5.64
N LYS A 82 -2.83 0.58 6.61
CA LYS A 82 -3.43 0.75 7.94
C LYS A 82 -3.39 2.21 8.36
N ASP A 83 -4.49 2.68 8.92
CA ASP A 83 -4.52 3.94 9.64
C ASP A 83 -4.65 3.68 11.15
N TRP A 84 -4.48 4.71 11.96
CA TRP A 84 -4.61 4.60 13.42
C TRP A 84 -6.02 4.95 13.91
N GLY A 85 -6.95 5.16 12.99
CA GLY A 85 -8.37 5.27 13.28
C GLY A 85 -9.01 3.90 13.33
N VAL A 86 -9.78 3.55 12.29
CA VAL A 86 -10.54 2.30 12.24
C VAL A 86 -10.24 1.43 11.03
N GLY A 87 -9.34 1.85 10.15
CA GLY A 87 -9.19 1.22 8.85
C GLY A 87 -8.01 0.27 8.76
N LEU A 88 -8.24 -0.85 8.08
CA LEU A 88 -7.21 -1.78 7.66
C LEU A 88 -7.63 -2.32 6.30
N SER A 89 -6.79 -2.10 5.29
CA SER A 89 -7.00 -2.66 3.95
C SER A 89 -5.91 -3.66 3.64
N LEU A 90 -6.32 -4.85 3.19
CA LEU A 90 -5.40 -5.89 2.73
C LEU A 90 -5.60 -6.10 1.24
N ILE A 91 -4.50 -6.12 0.52
CA ILE A 91 -4.47 -6.35 -0.92
C ILE A 91 -3.56 -7.53 -1.18
N HIS A 92 -4.08 -8.55 -1.83
CA HIS A 92 -3.30 -9.73 -2.22
C HIS A 92 -3.21 -9.82 -3.73
N ILE A 93 -2.03 -10.02 -4.23
CA ILE A 93 -1.78 -10.10 -5.67
C ILE A 93 -0.90 -11.29 -5.99
#